data_8334453078410f5f4e4215226fcd2871
#
_entry.id   8334453078410f5f4e4215226fcd2871
#
_cell.length_a   1.000
_cell.length_b   1.000
_cell.length_c   1.000
_cell.angle_alpha   90.00
_cell.angle_beta   90.00
_cell.angle_gamma   90.00
#
_symmetry.space_group_name_H-M   'P 1'
#
loop_
_entity.id
_entity.type
_entity.pdbx_description
1 polymer ?
#
loop_
_entity_poly.entity_id
_entity_poly.type
_entity_poly.pdbx_seq_one_letter_code
_entity_poly.pdbx_strand_id
1 'polypeptide(L)'
;VLAAKGAIERYGVDFITVQDPHTKRWDIQAIEINLRKGGTTHPFMTLRLLTNGRLDYDTGNFLSQQNQEKYYIATDNLHKAQYQGLLPNDLMDIIAQERLHFDSSSMTGTVFHLMGALSEFGKLGLTSIGNSLAEAQEIYDRVEAVLDKATANPTDADAPQANPLPL
;
A
#
# COMPACT_ATOMS: atom_id res chain seq x y z
N VAL A 1 15.71 19.25 16.56
CA VAL A 1 17.18 19.38 16.27
C VAL A 1 17.43 19.34 14.77
N LEU A 2 16.95 18.32 14.01
CA LEU A 2 17.21 18.18 12.56
C LEU A 2 16.60 19.33 11.75
N ALA A 3 15.35 19.72 12.04
CA ALA A 3 14.71 20.87 11.36
C ALA A 3 15.52 22.16 11.54
N ALA A 4 16.05 22.41 12.73
CA ALA A 4 16.92 23.56 13.00
C ALA A 4 18.27 23.51 12.24
N LYS A 5 18.64 22.34 11.71
CA LYS A 5 19.84 22.14 10.86
C LYS A 5 19.51 22.14 9.37
N GLY A 6 18.30 22.53 8.99
CA GLY A 6 17.86 22.63 7.60
C GLY A 6 17.28 21.35 7.02
N ALA A 7 17.01 20.31 7.83
CA ALA A 7 16.24 19.16 7.37
C ALA A 7 14.77 19.57 7.16
N ILE A 8 14.32 19.53 5.93
CA ILE A 8 12.97 19.85 5.51
C ILE A 8 12.28 18.60 4.95
N GLU A 9 10.95 18.57 5.02
CA GLU A 9 10.11 17.46 4.58
C GLU A 9 10.30 16.16 5.40
N ARG A 10 9.94 15.03 4.81
CA ARG A 10 9.98 13.70 5.45
C ARG A 10 11.36 13.08 5.29
N TYR A 11 11.83 12.51 6.36
CA TYR A 11 13.05 11.69 6.40
C TYR A 11 12.82 10.46 7.28
N GLY A 12 13.64 9.45 7.14
CA GLY A 12 13.64 8.24 7.96
C GLY A 12 14.76 8.25 8.99
N VAL A 13 14.49 7.63 10.13
CA VAL A 13 15.51 7.28 11.11
C VAL A 13 15.34 5.81 11.45
N ASP A 14 16.38 5.02 11.25
CA ASP A 14 16.38 3.61 11.53
C ASP A 14 16.95 3.34 12.93
N PHE A 15 16.29 2.45 13.67
CA PHE A 15 16.65 2.10 15.03
C PHE A 15 16.89 0.59 15.16
N ILE A 16 17.87 0.23 15.97
CA ILE A 16 17.99 -1.13 16.51
C ILE A 16 17.42 -1.13 17.92
N THR A 17 16.66 -2.18 18.23
CA THR A 17 16.17 -2.42 19.58
C THR A 17 16.75 -3.74 20.09
N VAL A 18 17.41 -3.71 21.24
CA VAL A 18 18.01 -4.88 21.88
C VAL A 18 17.40 -5.04 23.27
N GLN A 19 16.86 -6.22 23.56
CA GLN A 19 16.38 -6.51 24.90
C GLN A 19 17.50 -7.12 25.76
N ASP A 20 17.79 -6.51 26.89
CA ASP A 20 18.68 -7.06 27.89
C ASP A 20 18.07 -8.38 28.44
N PRO A 21 18.80 -9.51 28.35
CA PRO A 21 18.25 -10.81 28.72
C PRO A 21 17.96 -10.96 30.22
N HIS A 22 18.62 -10.15 31.08
CA HIS A 22 18.48 -10.21 32.54
C HIS A 22 17.45 -9.21 33.07
N THR A 23 17.56 -7.94 32.64
CA THR A 23 16.68 -6.87 33.15
C THR A 23 15.39 -6.74 32.36
N LYS A 24 15.28 -7.37 31.15
CA LYS A 24 14.18 -7.23 30.19
C LYS A 24 13.95 -5.80 29.71
N ARG A 25 14.86 -4.90 29.98
CA ARG A 25 14.82 -3.53 29.45
C ARG A 25 15.21 -3.51 27.99
N TRP A 26 14.56 -2.64 27.24
CA TRP A 26 14.89 -2.37 25.84
C TRP A 26 15.89 -1.21 25.76
N ASP A 27 16.99 -1.45 25.04
CA ASP A 27 17.91 -0.42 24.57
C ASP A 27 17.57 -0.07 23.13
N ILE A 28 17.37 1.23 22.86
CA ILE A 28 16.93 1.71 21.55
C ILE A 28 18.00 2.66 21.02
N GLN A 29 18.64 2.28 19.93
CA GLN A 29 19.75 3.04 19.33
C GLN A 29 19.41 3.43 17.90
N ALA A 30 19.51 4.73 17.59
CA ALA A 30 19.43 5.24 16.22
C ALA A 30 20.72 4.87 15.48
N ILE A 31 20.58 4.16 14.36
CA ILE A 31 21.71 3.64 13.59
C ILE A 31 21.91 4.33 12.25
N GLU A 32 20.85 4.85 11.66
CA GLU A 32 20.90 5.53 10.38
C GLU A 32 19.91 6.68 10.32
N ILE A 33 20.32 7.78 9.70
CA ILE A 33 19.46 8.94 9.42
C ILE A 33 19.42 9.16 7.92
N ASN A 34 18.28 8.87 7.30
CA ASN A 34 18.05 9.01 5.88
C ASN A 34 17.42 10.37 5.58
N LEU A 35 18.23 11.44 5.42
CA LEU A 35 17.77 12.81 5.12
C LEU A 35 17.39 12.98 3.64
N ARG A 36 16.71 12.02 3.07
CA ARG A 36 16.28 11.98 1.69
C ARG A 36 14.87 11.40 1.57
N LYS A 37 14.26 11.59 0.39
CA LYS A 37 13.02 10.88 0.05
C LYS A 37 13.27 9.37 0.08
N GLY A 38 12.36 8.66 0.74
CA GLY A 38 12.39 7.20 0.88
C GLY A 38 11.09 6.57 0.39
N GLY A 39 10.91 5.27 0.61
CA GLY A 39 9.73 4.52 0.19
C GLY A 39 8.42 5.10 0.74
N THR A 40 8.43 5.64 1.95
CA THR A 40 7.24 6.27 2.56
C THR A 40 6.88 7.63 1.96
N THR A 41 7.77 8.23 1.18
CA THR A 41 7.52 9.55 0.57
C THR A 41 6.49 9.46 -0.55
N HIS A 42 6.61 8.44 -1.41
CA HIS A 42 5.71 8.24 -2.54
C HIS A 42 4.22 8.15 -2.12
N PRO A 43 3.80 7.24 -1.24
CA PRO A 43 2.40 7.14 -0.86
C PRO A 43 1.88 8.39 -0.13
N PHE A 44 2.71 9.03 0.68
CA PHE A 44 2.34 10.29 1.32
C PHE A 44 2.13 11.43 0.31
N MET A 45 3.00 11.55 -0.70
CA MET A 45 2.84 12.56 -1.74
C MET A 45 1.65 12.26 -2.64
N THR A 46 1.37 10.99 -2.92
CA THR A 46 0.16 10.55 -3.63
C THR A 46 -1.09 11.02 -2.87
N LEU A 47 -1.20 10.71 -1.57
CA LEU A 47 -2.28 11.21 -0.73
C LEU A 47 -2.40 12.74 -0.79
N ARG A 48 -1.29 13.45 -0.58
CA ARG A 48 -1.26 14.91 -0.55
C ARG A 48 -1.71 15.55 -1.85
N LEU A 49 -1.22 15.05 -2.99
CA LEU A 49 -1.51 15.62 -4.30
C LEU A 49 -2.95 15.33 -4.74
N LEU A 50 -3.42 14.09 -4.55
CA LEU A 50 -4.75 13.69 -4.98
C LEU A 50 -5.87 14.32 -4.16
N THR A 51 -5.65 14.53 -2.87
CA THR A 51 -6.65 15.14 -1.97
C THR A 51 -6.46 16.65 -1.79
N ASN A 52 -5.41 17.21 -2.40
CA ASN A 52 -4.94 18.58 -2.15
C ASN A 52 -4.88 18.90 -0.64
N GLY A 53 -4.40 17.92 0.11
CA GLY A 53 -4.50 17.90 1.56
C GLY A 53 -3.23 18.34 2.27
N ARG A 54 -3.33 18.44 3.59
CA ARG A 54 -2.23 18.83 4.48
C ARG A 54 -2.22 17.99 5.75
N LEU A 55 -1.03 17.84 6.32
CA LEU A 55 -0.88 17.32 7.67
C LEU A 55 -1.22 18.43 8.68
N ASP A 56 -2.11 18.11 9.59
CA ASP A 56 -2.35 18.91 10.78
C ASP A 56 -1.32 18.52 11.85
N TYR A 57 -0.43 19.44 12.18
CA TYR A 57 0.66 19.17 13.12
C TYR A 57 0.21 19.16 14.59
N ASP A 58 -0.95 19.70 14.90
CA ASP A 58 -1.49 19.72 16.27
C ASP A 58 -2.15 18.40 16.63
N THR A 59 -2.87 17.81 15.68
CA THR A 59 -3.56 16.52 15.87
C THR A 59 -2.79 15.33 15.32
N GLY A 60 -1.88 15.55 14.38
CA GLY A 60 -1.18 14.50 13.63
C GLY A 60 -2.02 13.88 12.50
N ASN A 61 -3.26 14.35 12.29
CA ASN A 61 -4.14 13.84 11.25
C ASN A 61 -3.84 14.48 9.89
N PHE A 62 -4.09 13.74 8.84
CA PHE A 62 -4.03 14.26 7.49
C PHE A 62 -5.43 14.68 7.03
N LEU A 63 -5.56 15.94 6.61
CA LEU A 63 -6.84 16.53 6.19
C LEU A 63 -6.82 16.83 4.70
N SER A 64 -7.88 16.43 3.99
CA SER A 64 -8.11 16.82 2.59
C SER A 64 -8.40 18.32 2.46
N GLN A 65 -8.49 18.82 1.23
CA GLN A 65 -8.92 20.19 0.94
C GLN A 65 -10.29 20.53 1.59
N GLN A 66 -11.16 19.52 1.76
CA GLN A 66 -12.48 19.67 2.37
C GLN A 66 -12.47 19.52 3.89
N ASN A 67 -11.29 19.48 4.53
CA ASN A 67 -11.08 19.21 5.95
C ASN A 67 -11.62 17.85 6.43
N GLN A 68 -11.72 16.87 5.55
CA GLN A 68 -11.99 15.48 5.91
C GLN A 68 -10.69 14.76 6.21
N GLU A 69 -10.69 13.95 7.26
CA GLU A 69 -9.56 13.06 7.55
C GLU A 69 -9.39 12.04 6.43
N LYS A 70 -8.14 11.80 6.07
CA LYS A 70 -7.77 10.82 5.05
C LYS A 70 -6.66 9.91 5.56
N TYR A 71 -6.81 8.65 5.22
CA TYR A 71 -5.90 7.57 5.58
C TYR A 71 -5.45 6.85 4.32
N TYR A 72 -4.34 6.14 4.39
CA TYR A 72 -3.91 5.28 3.29
C TYR A 72 -3.26 4.00 3.78
N ILE A 73 -3.40 2.95 2.98
CA ILE A 73 -2.61 1.72 3.01
C ILE A 73 -1.80 1.68 1.73
N ALA A 74 -0.52 1.38 1.83
CA ALA A 74 0.35 1.34 0.66
C ALA A 74 1.36 0.19 0.75
N THR A 75 1.69 -0.34 -0.41
CA THR A 75 2.78 -1.30 -0.59
C THR A 75 3.51 -1.02 -1.89
N ASP A 76 4.79 -1.35 -1.94
CA ASP A 76 5.59 -1.44 -3.16
C ASP A 76 5.89 -2.91 -3.54
N ASN A 77 5.24 -3.85 -2.87
CA ASN A 77 5.53 -5.27 -2.96
C ASN A 77 4.28 -6.17 -2.92
N LEU A 78 3.19 -5.78 -3.57
CA LEU A 78 2.14 -6.74 -3.88
C LEU A 78 2.67 -7.66 -4.97
N HIS A 79 3.01 -8.89 -4.60
CA HIS A 79 3.72 -9.84 -5.45
C HIS A 79 3.10 -11.23 -5.38
N LYS A 80 2.58 -11.70 -6.51
CA LYS A 80 2.07 -13.06 -6.67
C LYS A 80 2.45 -13.61 -8.04
N ALA A 81 2.87 -14.88 -8.08
CA ALA A 81 3.25 -15.53 -9.34
C ALA A 81 2.12 -15.54 -10.37
N GLN A 82 0.87 -15.65 -9.93
CA GLN A 82 -0.31 -15.64 -10.81
C GLN A 82 -0.55 -14.30 -11.51
N TYR A 83 0.07 -13.20 -11.05
CA TYR A 83 -0.02 -11.90 -11.71
C TYR A 83 0.96 -11.75 -12.88
N GLN A 84 1.90 -12.69 -13.07
CA GLN A 84 2.79 -12.68 -14.23
C GLN A 84 1.98 -12.81 -15.53
N GLY A 85 2.37 -12.03 -16.52
CA GLY A 85 1.66 -11.93 -17.79
C GLY A 85 0.53 -10.91 -17.82
N LEU A 86 0.06 -10.41 -16.67
CA LEU A 86 -0.92 -9.33 -16.62
C LEU A 86 -0.28 -8.02 -17.11
N LEU A 87 -0.85 -7.42 -18.13
CA LEU A 87 -0.36 -6.14 -18.67
C LEU A 87 -0.91 -4.95 -17.84
N PRO A 88 -0.21 -3.81 -17.82
CA PRO A 88 -0.71 -2.61 -17.18
C PRO A 88 -2.10 -2.17 -17.64
N ASN A 89 -2.43 -2.33 -18.92
CA ASN A 89 -3.76 -2.00 -19.44
C ASN A 89 -4.83 -2.94 -18.90
N ASP A 90 -4.54 -4.24 -18.82
CA ASP A 90 -5.47 -5.22 -18.25
C ASP A 90 -5.76 -4.91 -16.78
N LEU A 91 -4.71 -4.54 -16.01
CA LEU A 91 -4.86 -4.06 -14.65
C LEU A 91 -5.81 -2.87 -14.57
N MET A 92 -5.61 -1.86 -15.41
CA MET A 92 -6.43 -0.64 -15.40
C MET A 92 -7.88 -0.93 -15.79
N ASP A 93 -8.12 -1.83 -16.74
CA ASP A 93 -9.47 -2.23 -17.15
C ASP A 93 -10.19 -2.97 -16.01
N ILE A 94 -9.54 -3.93 -15.35
CA ILE A 94 -10.07 -4.64 -14.19
C ILE A 94 -10.47 -3.67 -13.08
N ILE A 95 -9.57 -2.77 -12.72
CA ILE A 95 -9.77 -1.81 -11.63
C ILE A 95 -10.86 -0.78 -11.97
N ALA A 96 -10.97 -0.38 -13.23
CA ALA A 96 -12.04 0.51 -13.69
C ALA A 96 -13.41 -0.17 -13.65
N GLN A 97 -13.51 -1.42 -14.10
CA GLN A 97 -14.75 -2.21 -14.05
C GLN A 97 -15.26 -2.38 -12.61
N GLU A 98 -14.36 -2.64 -11.68
CA GLU A 98 -14.68 -2.84 -10.26
C GLU A 98 -14.80 -1.52 -9.47
N ARG A 99 -14.61 -0.38 -10.12
CA ARG A 99 -14.68 0.97 -9.53
C ARG A 99 -13.76 1.15 -8.32
N LEU A 100 -12.54 0.61 -8.41
CA LEU A 100 -11.53 0.69 -7.36
C LEU A 100 -10.48 1.78 -7.61
N HIS A 101 -10.50 2.42 -8.80
CA HIS A 101 -9.64 3.56 -9.09
C HIS A 101 -9.98 4.76 -8.19
N PHE A 102 -9.03 5.63 -7.98
CA PHE A 102 -9.24 6.86 -7.21
C PHE A 102 -10.32 7.73 -7.85
N ASP A 103 -11.33 8.06 -7.06
CA ASP A 103 -12.41 8.98 -7.43
C ASP A 103 -12.19 10.33 -6.74
N SER A 104 -12.06 11.39 -7.54
CA SER A 104 -11.82 12.75 -7.05
C SER A 104 -13.02 13.35 -6.31
N SER A 105 -14.24 12.83 -6.51
CA SER A 105 -15.44 13.32 -5.83
C SER A 105 -15.51 12.85 -4.38
N SER A 106 -15.20 11.58 -4.13
CA SER A 106 -15.10 11.00 -2.78
C SER A 106 -13.71 11.17 -2.17
N MET A 107 -12.69 11.43 -3.01
CA MET A 107 -11.27 11.40 -2.66
C MET A 107 -10.87 10.07 -2.01
N THR A 108 -11.40 8.96 -2.52
CA THR A 108 -11.10 7.58 -2.09
C THR A 108 -10.81 6.68 -3.29
N GLY A 109 -10.19 5.54 -3.06
CA GLY A 109 -9.84 4.58 -4.11
C GLY A 109 -8.33 4.34 -4.20
N THR A 110 -7.91 3.65 -5.25
CA THR A 110 -6.53 3.16 -5.39
C THR A 110 -5.80 3.81 -6.55
N VAL A 111 -4.50 4.02 -6.34
CA VAL A 111 -3.53 4.45 -7.36
C VAL A 111 -2.38 3.46 -7.41
N PHE A 112 -1.94 3.11 -8.61
CA PHE A 112 -0.89 2.12 -8.84
C PHE A 112 0.44 2.76 -9.21
N HIS A 113 1.51 2.07 -8.89
CA HIS A 113 2.88 2.38 -9.27
C HIS A 113 3.68 1.09 -9.49
N LEU A 114 4.91 1.19 -9.98
CA LEU A 114 5.74 0.02 -10.34
C LEU A 114 5.10 -0.94 -11.34
N MET A 115 4.14 -0.48 -12.14
CA MET A 115 3.39 -1.31 -13.09
C MET A 115 4.29 -1.96 -14.16
N GLY A 116 5.48 -1.42 -14.41
CA GLY A 116 6.46 -2.04 -15.31
C GLY A 116 7.00 -3.40 -14.83
N ALA A 117 6.88 -3.71 -13.54
CA ALA A 117 7.29 -4.99 -12.98
C ALA A 117 6.16 -6.04 -12.97
N LEU A 118 4.93 -5.67 -13.38
CA LEU A 118 3.76 -6.52 -13.25
C LEU A 118 3.84 -7.74 -14.17
N SER A 119 4.02 -7.53 -15.46
CA SER A 119 3.98 -8.62 -16.44
C SER A 119 5.17 -9.59 -16.31
N GLU A 120 6.35 -9.10 -15.98
CA GLU A 120 7.55 -9.93 -15.86
C GLU A 120 7.64 -10.62 -14.50
N PHE A 121 7.38 -9.90 -13.42
CA PHE A 121 7.63 -10.38 -12.06
C PHE A 121 6.36 -10.61 -11.25
N GLY A 122 5.17 -10.32 -11.77
CA GLY A 122 3.92 -10.42 -11.00
C GLY A 122 3.88 -9.47 -9.81
N LYS A 123 4.59 -8.34 -9.90
CA LYS A 123 4.79 -7.39 -8.82
C LYS A 123 4.28 -6.00 -9.18
N LEU A 124 3.56 -5.38 -8.26
CA LEU A 124 3.14 -3.99 -8.39
C LEU A 124 3.13 -3.28 -7.04
N GLY A 125 3.08 -1.97 -7.10
CA GLY A 125 2.84 -1.12 -5.95
C GLY A 125 1.47 -0.45 -6.03
N LEU A 126 0.86 -0.18 -4.88
CA LEU A 126 -0.40 0.55 -4.80
C LEU A 126 -0.50 1.40 -3.54
N THR A 127 -1.36 2.40 -3.61
CA THR A 127 -1.75 3.25 -2.49
C THR A 127 -3.27 3.35 -2.50
N SER A 128 -3.92 2.76 -1.51
CA SER A 128 -5.37 2.81 -1.31
C SER A 128 -5.71 3.89 -0.30
N ILE A 129 -6.58 4.82 -0.66
CA ILE A 129 -6.96 6.00 0.13
C ILE A 129 -8.40 5.86 0.57
N GLY A 130 -8.66 6.09 1.87
CA GLY A 130 -9.99 6.04 2.48
C GLY A 130 -10.22 7.18 3.48
N ASN A 131 -11.47 7.31 3.95
CA ASN A 131 -11.86 8.27 4.97
C ASN A 131 -11.59 7.75 6.40
N SER A 132 -11.21 6.49 6.51
CA SER A 132 -10.72 5.85 7.73
C SER A 132 -9.65 4.83 7.38
N LEU A 133 -8.89 4.40 8.39
CA LEU A 133 -7.91 3.33 8.20
C LEU A 133 -8.59 2.03 7.76
N ALA A 134 -9.77 1.73 8.32
CA ALA A 134 -10.55 0.55 7.95
C ALA A 134 -11.00 0.59 6.48
N GLU A 135 -11.50 1.74 6.00
CA GLU A 135 -11.89 1.91 4.60
C GLU A 135 -10.70 1.79 3.64
N ALA A 136 -9.56 2.40 3.99
CA ALA A 136 -8.35 2.27 3.18
C ALA A 136 -7.88 0.81 3.08
N GLN A 137 -7.97 0.05 4.18
CA GLN A 137 -7.66 -1.38 4.20
C GLN A 137 -8.68 -2.19 3.38
N GLU A 138 -9.96 -1.92 3.51
CA GLU A 138 -11.01 -2.60 2.72
C GLU A 138 -10.80 -2.39 1.21
N ILE A 139 -10.48 -1.17 0.79
CA ILE A 139 -10.17 -0.88 -0.62
C ILE A 139 -8.94 -1.67 -1.07
N TYR A 140 -7.89 -1.73 -0.24
CA TYR A 140 -6.69 -2.51 -0.52
C TYR A 140 -7.01 -4.00 -0.70
N ASP A 141 -7.73 -4.59 0.25
CA ASP A 141 -8.09 -6.01 0.24
C ASP A 141 -8.96 -6.37 -0.96
N ARG A 142 -9.87 -5.46 -1.35
CA ARG A 142 -10.71 -5.63 -2.55
C ARG A 142 -9.87 -5.61 -3.83
N VAL A 143 -8.87 -4.74 -3.94
CA VAL A 143 -7.95 -4.76 -5.09
C VAL A 143 -7.26 -6.10 -5.21
N GLU A 144 -6.70 -6.61 -4.11
CA GLU A 144 -6.03 -7.90 -4.09
C GLU A 144 -6.98 -9.03 -4.49
N ALA A 145 -8.18 -9.09 -3.90
CA ALA A 145 -9.18 -10.11 -4.20
C ALA A 145 -9.65 -10.09 -5.67
N VAL A 146 -9.81 -8.90 -6.25
CA VAL A 146 -10.21 -8.75 -7.66
C VAL A 146 -9.10 -9.20 -8.60
N LEU A 147 -7.85 -8.87 -8.31
CA LEU A 147 -6.70 -9.33 -9.09
C LEU A 147 -6.52 -10.84 -8.97
N ASP A 148 -6.67 -11.40 -7.78
CA ASP A 148 -6.64 -12.85 -7.57
C ASP A 148 -7.69 -13.58 -8.40
N LYS A 149 -8.91 -13.07 -8.41
CA LYS A 149 -10.01 -13.62 -9.21
C LYS A 149 -9.75 -13.51 -10.71
N ALA A 150 -9.24 -12.37 -11.17
CA ALA A 150 -8.98 -12.13 -12.59
C ALA A 150 -7.81 -12.98 -13.14
N THR A 151 -6.88 -13.39 -12.27
CA THR A 151 -5.70 -14.16 -12.64
C THR A 151 -5.77 -15.63 -12.19
N ALA A 152 -6.90 -16.07 -11.60
CA ALA A 152 -7.11 -17.47 -11.25
C ALA A 152 -7.12 -18.34 -12.50
N ASN A 153 -6.27 -19.37 -12.55
CA ASN A 153 -6.28 -20.33 -13.64
C ASN A 153 -7.58 -21.15 -13.62
N PRO A 154 -8.29 -21.31 -14.74
CA PRO A 154 -9.50 -22.12 -14.80
C PRO A 154 -9.30 -23.60 -14.43
N THR A 155 -8.05 -24.07 -14.37
CA THR A 155 -7.71 -25.46 -14.01
C THR A 155 -7.85 -25.79 -12.53
N ASP A 156 -7.89 -24.80 -11.64
CA ASP A 156 -8.03 -25.04 -10.20
C ASP A 156 -9.51 -25.19 -9.75
N ALA A 157 -10.45 -24.76 -10.58
CA ALA A 157 -11.89 -24.88 -10.29
C ALA A 157 -12.50 -26.21 -10.75
N ASP A 158 -11.85 -26.96 -11.65
CA ASP A 158 -12.34 -28.21 -12.26
C ASP A 158 -11.49 -29.45 -11.93
N ALA A 159 -10.69 -29.44 -10.87
CA ALA A 159 -10.04 -30.66 -10.40
C ALA A 159 -11.12 -31.63 -9.89
N PRO A 160 -11.34 -32.79 -10.56
CA PRO A 160 -12.33 -33.76 -10.10
C PRO A 160 -11.94 -34.24 -8.71
N GLN A 161 -12.85 -34.06 -7.74
CA GLN A 161 -12.70 -34.67 -6.42
C GLN A 161 -12.50 -36.17 -6.61
N ALA A 162 -11.31 -36.65 -6.30
CA ALA A 162 -11.04 -38.08 -6.33
C ALA A 162 -11.97 -38.78 -5.32
N ASN A 163 -12.95 -39.50 -5.88
CA ASN A 163 -13.85 -40.31 -5.09
C ASN A 163 -13.03 -41.46 -4.48
N PRO A 164 -12.96 -41.65 -3.18
CA PRO A 164 -12.24 -42.81 -2.62
C PRO A 164 -12.95 -44.09 -3.05
N LEU A 165 -12.20 -45.00 -3.65
CA LEU A 165 -12.68 -46.34 -4.00
C LEU A 165 -13.13 -47.08 -2.73
N PRO A 166 -14.30 -47.73 -2.73
CA PRO A 166 -14.70 -48.58 -1.61
C PRO A 166 -13.81 -49.81 -1.54
N LEU A 167 -13.36 -50.15 -0.35
CA LEU A 167 -12.64 -51.39 -0.01
C LEU A 167 -13.62 -52.56 -0.05
#